data_23f2334a1eb34ea631a3afab080317cb
#
_entry.id   23f2334a1eb34ea631a3afab080317cb
#
_cell.length_a   1.000
_cell.length_b   1.000
_cell.length_c   1.000
_cell.angle_alpha   90.00
_cell.angle_beta   90.00
_cell.angle_gamma   90.00
#
_symmetry.space_group_name_H-M   'P 1'
#
loop_
_entity.id
_entity.type
_entity.pdbx_description
1 polymer ?
#
loop_
_entity_poly.entity_id
_entity_poly.type
_entity_poly.pdbx_seq_one_letter_code
_entity_poly.pdbx_strand_id
1 'polypeptide(L)'
;EIGVRLVGSEMCIRDRAVNEDYKACLDAGKTERECVRLTIERIEKEGYKNLKEVIRNGEKVQAGDKVYAVCMDKTIAMFHMGTKPLEEGMNLLGAHIDSPRIDVKQNPLYENDEFAYLDTHYYGGIKKYQWVTLPLALHGVIAKKDGTVVNVSIGEKEDDPVFVITDLLIHLAAKQMEKKASTVVEGEKLDLLIGSRPIEQDESLEEKEKEAVKANVMKLLKEYYEMEEEDFLSAELEIVPAGKARDCGLDRSMVL
;
A
#
# COMPACT_ATOMS: atom_id res chain seq x y z
N GLU A 1 -38.16 30.10 0.92
CA GLU A 1 -37.96 28.87 1.73
C GLU A 1 -37.70 27.61 0.87
N ILE A 2 -38.34 27.46 -0.30
CA ILE A 2 -38.15 26.31 -1.18
C ILE A 2 -36.76 26.33 -1.82
N GLY A 3 -36.20 27.48 -2.17
CA GLY A 3 -34.89 27.62 -2.78
C GLY A 3 -33.74 27.23 -1.85
N VAL A 4 -33.80 27.55 -0.58
CA VAL A 4 -32.77 27.20 0.41
C VAL A 4 -32.74 25.71 0.71
N ARG A 5 -33.87 25.02 0.67
CA ARG A 5 -33.95 23.58 0.85
C ARG A 5 -33.37 22.80 -0.34
N LEU A 6 -33.58 23.29 -1.58
CA LEU A 6 -33.02 22.69 -2.80
C LEU A 6 -31.50 22.86 -2.85
N VAL A 7 -30.98 24.04 -2.54
CA VAL A 7 -29.53 24.30 -2.47
C VAL A 7 -28.86 23.43 -1.40
N GLY A 8 -29.48 23.27 -0.24
CA GLY A 8 -28.96 22.38 0.81
C GLY A 8 -28.98 20.91 0.40
N SER A 9 -29.99 20.44 -0.33
CA SER A 9 -30.06 19.05 -0.79
C SER A 9 -29.06 18.75 -1.92
N GLU A 10 -28.86 19.66 -2.86
CA GLU A 10 -27.87 19.51 -3.93
C GLU A 10 -26.44 19.52 -3.36
N MET A 11 -26.13 20.40 -2.40
CA MET A 11 -24.86 20.43 -1.73
C MET A 11 -24.59 19.11 -0.98
N CYS A 12 -25.57 18.61 -0.22
CA CYS A 12 -25.43 17.30 0.46
C CYS A 12 -25.25 16.13 -0.51
N ILE A 13 -25.90 16.15 -1.67
CA ILE A 13 -25.73 15.11 -2.70
C ILE A 13 -24.32 15.16 -3.29
N ARG A 14 -23.83 16.35 -3.60
CA ARG A 14 -22.47 16.57 -4.12
C ARG A 14 -21.41 16.16 -3.11
N ASP A 15 -21.56 16.54 -1.86
CA ASP A 15 -20.66 16.18 -0.77
C ASP A 15 -20.59 14.66 -0.58
N ARG A 16 -21.73 13.98 -0.64
CA ARG A 16 -21.77 12.50 -0.58
C ARG A 16 -21.06 11.85 -1.76
N ALA A 17 -21.23 12.36 -2.97
CA ALA A 17 -20.55 11.82 -4.15
C ALA A 17 -19.02 12.00 -4.03
N VAL A 18 -18.57 13.14 -3.54
CA VAL A 18 -17.13 13.37 -3.27
C VAL A 18 -16.61 12.43 -2.19
N ASN A 19 -17.37 12.21 -1.10
CA ASN A 19 -16.97 11.30 -0.04
C ASN A 19 -16.87 9.85 -0.51
N GLU A 20 -17.83 9.38 -1.32
CA GLU A 20 -17.76 8.02 -1.90
C GLU A 20 -16.56 7.85 -2.83
N ASP A 21 -16.30 8.85 -3.67
CA ASP A 21 -15.12 8.85 -4.55
C ASP A 21 -13.81 8.90 -3.74
N TYR A 22 -13.77 9.65 -2.66
CA TYR A 22 -12.64 9.74 -1.75
C TYR A 22 -12.38 8.40 -1.04
N LYS A 23 -13.42 7.74 -0.50
CA LYS A 23 -13.30 6.39 0.10
C LYS A 23 -12.77 5.39 -0.92
N ALA A 24 -13.32 5.39 -2.14
CA ALA A 24 -12.84 4.52 -3.21
C ALA A 24 -11.36 4.77 -3.56
N CYS A 25 -10.91 6.03 -3.52
CA CYS A 25 -9.49 6.36 -3.68
C CYS A 25 -8.63 5.82 -2.54
N LEU A 26 -9.06 5.97 -1.29
CA LEU A 26 -8.34 5.46 -0.12
C LEU A 26 -8.22 3.93 -0.15
N ASP A 27 -9.29 3.25 -0.57
CA ASP A 27 -9.32 1.79 -0.66
C ASP A 27 -8.36 1.23 -1.72
N ALA A 28 -8.26 1.91 -2.85
CA ALA A 28 -7.52 1.41 -4.01
C ALA A 28 -6.12 2.03 -4.17
N GLY A 29 -5.77 3.05 -3.39
CA GLY A 29 -4.50 3.77 -3.46
C GLY A 29 -3.78 3.82 -2.11
N LYS A 30 -3.35 2.67 -1.61
CA LYS A 30 -2.64 2.55 -0.34
C LYS A 30 -1.12 2.73 -0.46
N THR A 31 -0.59 2.61 -1.68
CA THR A 31 0.82 2.79 -2.01
C THR A 31 1.00 3.80 -3.13
N GLU A 32 2.22 4.32 -3.32
CA GLU A 32 2.51 5.30 -4.38
C GLU A 32 2.20 4.73 -5.77
N ARG A 33 2.53 3.45 -6.01
CA ARG A 33 2.27 2.78 -7.30
C ARG A 33 0.78 2.69 -7.60
N GLU A 34 -0.01 2.38 -6.58
CA GLU A 34 -1.46 2.33 -6.71
C GLU A 34 -2.06 3.71 -6.96
N CYS A 35 -1.59 4.74 -6.24
CA CYS A 35 -1.99 6.12 -6.46
C CYS A 35 -1.68 6.60 -7.88
N VAL A 36 -0.48 6.28 -8.41
CA VAL A 36 -0.12 6.61 -9.81
C VAL A 36 -1.04 5.90 -10.79
N ARG A 37 -1.28 4.59 -10.61
CA ARG A 37 -2.19 3.81 -11.47
C ARG A 37 -3.59 4.41 -11.49
N LEU A 38 -4.18 4.68 -10.32
CA LEU A 38 -5.50 5.31 -10.21
C LEU A 38 -5.55 6.68 -10.87
N THR A 39 -4.48 7.46 -10.70
CA THR A 39 -4.38 8.78 -11.36
C THR A 39 -4.39 8.61 -12.87
N ILE A 40 -3.60 7.69 -13.43
CA ILE A 40 -3.57 7.41 -14.87
C ILE A 40 -4.96 7.02 -15.38
N GLU A 41 -5.62 6.05 -14.72
CA GLU A 41 -6.96 5.60 -15.09
C GLU A 41 -8.01 6.74 -15.14
N ARG A 42 -7.87 7.74 -14.27
CA ARG A 42 -8.75 8.90 -14.23
C ARG A 42 -8.42 9.93 -15.30
N ILE A 43 -7.14 10.30 -15.41
CA ILE A 43 -6.72 11.38 -16.33
C ILE A 43 -6.82 10.97 -17.80
N GLU A 44 -6.64 9.69 -18.13
CA GLU A 44 -6.84 9.20 -19.50
C GLU A 44 -8.29 9.37 -19.94
N LYS A 45 -9.28 9.17 -19.05
CA LYS A 45 -10.70 9.47 -19.32
C LYS A 45 -10.96 10.96 -19.58
N GLU A 46 -10.09 11.82 -19.01
CA GLU A 46 -10.12 13.27 -19.22
C GLU A 46 -9.29 13.73 -20.44
N GLY A 47 -8.77 12.77 -21.22
CA GLY A 47 -8.06 13.03 -22.47
C GLY A 47 -6.57 13.29 -22.33
N TYR A 48 -5.96 12.96 -21.18
CA TYR A 48 -4.50 12.99 -21.05
C TYR A 48 -3.88 11.82 -21.82
N LYS A 49 -2.76 12.08 -22.49
CA LYS A 49 -1.99 11.10 -23.25
C LYS A 49 -0.62 10.87 -22.60
N ASN A 50 -0.14 9.64 -22.66
CA ASN A 50 1.22 9.32 -22.18
C ASN A 50 2.27 10.03 -23.06
N LEU A 51 3.08 10.90 -22.47
CA LEU A 51 4.09 11.67 -23.18
C LEU A 51 5.12 10.80 -23.91
N LYS A 52 5.48 9.64 -23.33
CA LYS A 52 6.39 8.68 -23.99
C LYS A 52 5.80 8.15 -25.30
N GLU A 53 4.50 7.93 -25.36
CA GLU A 53 3.80 7.48 -26.58
C GLU A 53 3.69 8.58 -27.60
N VAL A 54 3.35 9.80 -27.18
CA VAL A 54 3.34 10.99 -28.03
C VAL A 54 4.69 11.18 -28.72
N ILE A 55 5.79 11.07 -27.95
CA ILE A 55 7.15 11.18 -28.49
C ILE A 55 7.47 10.03 -29.46
N ARG A 56 7.12 8.80 -29.10
CA ARG A 56 7.37 7.61 -29.92
C ARG A 56 6.67 7.69 -31.27
N ASN A 57 5.47 8.26 -31.29
CA ASN A 57 4.68 8.45 -32.50
C ASN A 57 5.13 9.65 -33.33
N GLY A 58 6.11 10.43 -32.87
CA GLY A 58 6.56 11.65 -33.54
C GLY A 58 5.54 12.80 -33.50
N GLU A 59 4.55 12.71 -32.62
CA GLU A 59 3.54 13.76 -32.42
C GLU A 59 4.17 14.95 -31.70
N LYS A 60 3.66 16.14 -32.00
CA LYS A 60 4.07 17.38 -31.29
C LYS A 60 2.97 17.80 -30.33
N VAL A 61 3.38 18.13 -29.11
CA VAL A 61 2.48 18.71 -28.11
C VAL A 61 2.15 20.15 -28.50
N GLN A 62 0.87 20.51 -28.48
CA GLN A 62 0.34 21.82 -28.87
C GLN A 62 -0.43 22.47 -27.71
N ALA A 63 -0.76 23.75 -27.86
CA ALA A 63 -1.63 24.44 -26.92
C ALA A 63 -2.99 23.73 -26.78
N GLY A 64 -3.41 23.51 -25.55
CA GLY A 64 -4.64 22.77 -25.21
C GLY A 64 -4.43 21.28 -25.01
N ASP A 65 -3.30 20.71 -25.42
CA ASP A 65 -3.02 19.28 -25.20
C ASP A 65 -2.83 18.96 -23.72
N LYS A 66 -3.22 17.74 -23.37
CA LYS A 66 -3.06 17.18 -22.04
C LYS A 66 -2.14 15.97 -22.15
N VAL A 67 -0.99 16.03 -21.44
CA VAL A 67 -0.03 14.93 -21.44
C VAL A 67 0.42 14.61 -20.02
N TYR A 68 0.87 13.38 -19.79
CA TYR A 68 1.46 12.97 -18.52
C TYR A 68 2.74 12.17 -18.71
N ALA A 69 3.61 12.23 -17.72
CA ALA A 69 4.81 11.42 -17.64
C ALA A 69 4.90 10.74 -16.28
N VAL A 70 5.36 9.49 -16.27
CA VAL A 70 5.53 8.68 -15.06
C VAL A 70 7.00 8.36 -14.87
N CYS A 71 7.45 8.44 -13.62
CA CYS A 71 8.78 8.03 -13.21
C CYS A 71 8.69 6.88 -12.21
N MET A 72 9.28 5.74 -12.56
CA MET A 72 9.39 4.51 -11.75
C MET A 72 8.04 3.99 -11.18
N ASP A 73 6.92 4.35 -11.80
CA ASP A 73 5.55 4.10 -11.33
C ASP A 73 5.24 4.66 -9.93
N LYS A 74 6.06 5.57 -9.42
CA LYS A 74 5.93 6.20 -8.10
C LYS A 74 5.69 7.70 -8.13
N THR A 75 5.89 8.33 -9.26
CA THR A 75 5.68 9.77 -9.44
C THR A 75 5.05 10.02 -10.79
N ILE A 76 4.09 10.92 -10.83
CA ILE A 76 3.42 11.35 -12.06
C ILE A 76 3.47 12.87 -12.17
N ALA A 77 3.78 13.35 -13.37
CA ALA A 77 3.67 14.74 -13.74
C ALA A 77 2.64 14.90 -14.85
N MET A 78 1.69 15.80 -14.66
CA MET A 78 0.60 16.05 -15.60
C MET A 78 0.71 17.48 -16.12
N PHE A 79 0.55 17.65 -17.42
CA PHE A 79 0.64 18.95 -18.09
C PHE A 79 -0.63 19.20 -18.90
N HIS A 80 -1.27 20.33 -18.64
CA HIS A 80 -2.29 20.89 -19.51
C HIS A 80 -1.67 22.12 -20.18
N MET A 81 -1.38 22.01 -21.46
CA MET A 81 -0.65 23.03 -22.20
C MET A 81 -1.51 24.27 -22.39
N GLY A 82 -1.03 25.38 -21.88
CA GLY A 82 -1.68 26.68 -22.05
C GLY A 82 -1.54 27.22 -23.49
N THR A 83 -2.18 28.35 -23.73
CA THR A 83 -2.09 29.07 -25.00
C THR A 83 -0.95 30.11 -25.04
N LYS A 84 -0.37 30.41 -23.88
CA LYS A 84 0.74 31.34 -23.72
C LYS A 84 2.08 30.60 -23.70
N PRO A 85 3.18 31.24 -24.11
CA PRO A 85 4.53 30.70 -23.99
C PRO A 85 4.88 30.38 -22.53
N LEU A 86 5.70 29.34 -22.30
CA LEU A 86 6.15 28.96 -20.96
C LEU A 86 6.95 30.06 -20.25
N GLU A 87 7.59 30.94 -20.98
CA GLU A 87 8.34 32.10 -20.46
C GLU A 87 7.44 33.11 -19.73
N GLU A 88 6.13 33.11 -20.01
CA GLU A 88 5.16 33.93 -19.26
C GLU A 88 4.76 33.29 -17.93
N GLY A 89 5.27 32.07 -17.62
CA GLY A 89 5.03 31.33 -16.39
C GLY A 89 4.01 30.21 -16.54
N MET A 90 3.86 29.48 -15.47
CA MET A 90 2.91 28.36 -15.35
C MET A 90 2.31 28.31 -13.96
N ASN A 91 1.14 27.71 -13.83
CA ASN A 91 0.59 27.32 -12.53
C ASN A 91 1.11 25.93 -12.17
N LEU A 92 1.81 25.80 -11.05
CA LEU A 92 2.34 24.55 -10.55
C LEU A 92 1.56 24.13 -9.31
N LEU A 93 0.97 22.93 -9.37
CA LEU A 93 0.34 22.27 -8.24
C LEU A 93 1.15 21.02 -7.89
N GLY A 94 1.47 20.83 -6.63
CA GLY A 94 2.22 19.68 -6.16
C GLY A 94 1.56 19.07 -4.92
N ALA A 95 1.56 17.74 -4.86
CA ALA A 95 1.14 16.99 -3.70
C ALA A 95 1.96 15.71 -3.59
N HIS A 96 2.24 15.26 -2.36
CA HIS A 96 2.82 13.94 -2.15
C HIS A 96 1.73 12.87 -2.23
N ILE A 97 2.12 11.67 -2.63
CA ILE A 97 1.24 10.49 -2.73
C ILE A 97 1.75 9.32 -1.87
N ASP A 98 2.93 9.47 -1.27
CA ASP A 98 3.43 8.53 -0.27
C ASP A 98 2.71 8.73 1.07
N SER A 99 2.56 7.62 1.80
CA SER A 99 2.01 7.60 3.15
C SER A 99 2.95 6.87 4.09
N PRO A 100 2.93 7.19 5.39
CA PRO A 100 3.65 6.39 6.39
C PRO A 100 3.21 4.93 6.32
N ARG A 101 4.17 4.01 6.32
CA ARG A 101 3.95 2.58 6.18
C ARG A 101 5.10 1.78 6.82
N ILE A 102 5.08 0.49 6.67
CA ILE A 102 6.17 -0.40 7.06
C ILE A 102 6.65 -1.12 5.79
N ASP A 103 7.95 -1.02 5.50
CA ASP A 103 8.57 -1.69 4.35
C ASP A 103 9.17 -3.03 4.77
N VAL A 104 9.03 -4.04 3.92
CA VAL A 104 9.68 -5.34 4.09
C VAL A 104 11.14 -5.24 3.67
N LYS A 105 12.06 -5.76 4.49
CA LYS A 105 13.50 -5.79 4.18
C LYS A 105 13.84 -6.77 3.06
N GLN A 106 15.07 -6.73 2.57
CA GLN A 106 15.51 -7.53 1.41
C GLN A 106 15.66 -9.03 1.68
N ASN A 107 15.98 -9.45 2.89
CA ASN A 107 16.03 -10.85 3.32
C ASN A 107 15.15 -11.02 4.56
N PRO A 108 13.83 -10.91 4.40
CA PRO A 108 12.96 -10.63 5.52
C PRO A 108 12.49 -11.88 6.26
N LEU A 109 12.42 -13.02 5.55
CA LEU A 109 11.71 -14.19 6.04
C LEU A 109 12.58 -14.99 7.02
N TYR A 110 12.12 -15.10 8.25
CA TYR A 110 12.75 -15.88 9.29
C TYR A 110 11.71 -16.59 10.16
N GLU A 111 12.14 -17.63 10.87
CA GLU A 111 11.35 -18.35 11.85
C GLU A 111 11.92 -18.14 13.25
N ASN A 112 11.06 -17.84 14.21
CA ASN A 112 11.39 -17.78 15.62
C ASN A 112 10.23 -18.32 16.46
N ASP A 113 10.54 -19.19 17.43
CA ASP A 113 9.57 -19.80 18.35
C ASP A 113 8.34 -20.41 17.61
N GLU A 114 8.60 -21.12 16.51
CA GLU A 114 7.56 -21.76 15.66
C GLU A 114 6.60 -20.78 14.96
N PHE A 115 7.03 -19.53 14.78
CA PHE A 115 6.32 -18.52 13.99
C PHE A 115 7.20 -18.00 12.87
N ALA A 116 6.61 -17.82 11.70
CA ALA A 116 7.27 -17.16 10.57
C ALA A 116 6.95 -15.66 10.55
N TYR A 117 8.01 -14.86 10.39
CA TYR A 117 7.95 -13.41 10.36
C TYR A 117 8.60 -12.85 9.11
N LEU A 118 8.15 -11.66 8.71
CA LEU A 118 8.90 -10.78 7.82
C LEU A 118 9.57 -9.68 8.65
N ASP A 119 10.89 -9.59 8.57
CA ASP A 119 11.69 -8.48 9.11
C ASP A 119 11.40 -7.20 8.34
N THR A 120 11.19 -6.10 9.05
CA THR A 120 10.65 -4.88 8.51
C THR A 120 11.43 -3.63 8.89
N HIS A 121 11.14 -2.54 8.20
CA HIS A 121 11.57 -1.20 8.56
C HIS A 121 10.45 -0.20 8.32
N TYR A 122 10.20 0.69 9.27
CA TYR A 122 9.15 1.70 9.10
C TYR A 122 9.60 2.85 8.18
N TYR A 123 8.68 3.33 7.36
CA TYR A 123 8.86 4.47 6.47
C TYR A 123 8.08 5.68 6.97
N GLY A 124 8.77 6.84 7.03
CA GLY A 124 8.17 8.08 7.50
C GLY A 124 8.03 8.18 9.01
N GLY A 125 7.30 9.19 9.46
CA GLY A 125 7.06 9.44 10.88
C GLY A 125 5.83 8.68 11.38
N ILE A 126 6.02 7.54 12.05
CA ILE A 126 4.94 6.75 12.63
C ILE A 126 4.95 6.76 14.16
N LYS A 127 3.77 6.66 14.76
CA LYS A 127 3.61 6.28 16.16
C LYS A 127 3.56 4.75 16.22
N LYS A 128 4.70 4.12 16.48
CA LYS A 128 4.89 2.67 16.39
C LYS A 128 3.85 1.86 17.16
N TYR A 129 3.43 2.34 18.32
CA TYR A 129 2.40 1.71 19.13
C TYR A 129 1.01 1.67 18.50
N GLN A 130 0.76 2.43 17.42
CA GLN A 130 -0.51 2.38 16.68
C GLN A 130 -0.52 1.27 15.61
N TRP A 131 0.62 0.65 15.34
CA TRP A 131 0.77 -0.36 14.29
C TRP A 131 0.69 -1.79 14.82
N VAL A 132 0.84 -1.98 16.13
CA VAL A 132 0.68 -3.29 16.75
C VAL A 132 -0.80 -3.65 16.88
N THR A 133 -1.12 -4.93 16.77
CA THR A 133 -2.49 -5.49 16.88
C THR A 133 -3.51 -5.01 15.85
N LEU A 134 -3.09 -4.25 14.83
CA LEU A 134 -3.93 -3.91 13.70
C LEU A 134 -3.96 -5.05 12.68
N PRO A 135 -5.09 -5.28 12.01
CA PRO A 135 -5.09 -6.06 10.78
C PRO A 135 -4.32 -5.31 9.69
N LEU A 136 -3.33 -5.96 9.11
CA LEU A 136 -2.42 -5.42 8.12
C LEU A 136 -2.52 -6.19 6.81
N ALA A 137 -2.30 -5.50 5.71
CA ALA A 137 -2.24 -6.02 4.35
C ALA A 137 -0.83 -5.87 3.78
N LEU A 138 -0.46 -6.72 2.84
CA LEU A 138 0.82 -6.69 2.14
C LEU A 138 0.57 -6.30 0.68
N HIS A 139 1.17 -5.20 0.27
CA HIS A 139 1.08 -4.65 -1.08
C HIS A 139 2.47 -4.52 -1.70
N GLY A 140 2.53 -4.43 -3.02
CA GLY A 140 3.76 -4.10 -3.70
C GLY A 140 3.97 -4.85 -5.01
N VAL A 141 5.23 -4.95 -5.39
CA VAL A 141 5.65 -5.59 -6.64
C VAL A 141 6.88 -6.46 -6.42
N ILE A 142 6.97 -7.53 -7.21
CA ILE A 142 8.12 -8.42 -7.28
C ILE A 142 8.64 -8.39 -8.70
N ALA A 143 9.88 -7.98 -8.90
CA ALA A 143 10.54 -8.06 -10.21
C ALA A 143 11.32 -9.36 -10.31
N LYS A 144 10.82 -10.30 -11.11
CA LYS A 144 11.46 -11.61 -11.31
C LYS A 144 12.70 -11.52 -12.21
N LYS A 145 13.56 -12.53 -12.14
CA LYS A 145 14.81 -12.65 -12.95
C LYS A 145 14.56 -12.60 -14.46
N ASP A 146 13.41 -13.06 -14.92
CA ASP A 146 13.02 -13.03 -16.34
C ASP A 146 12.48 -11.66 -16.80
N GLY A 147 12.40 -10.68 -15.90
CA GLY A 147 11.86 -9.36 -16.17
C GLY A 147 10.34 -9.24 -15.95
N THR A 148 9.67 -10.31 -15.57
CA THR A 148 8.25 -10.28 -15.22
C THR A 148 8.06 -9.52 -13.91
N VAL A 149 7.04 -8.65 -13.85
CA VAL A 149 6.65 -7.94 -12.63
C VAL A 149 5.33 -8.50 -12.13
N VAL A 150 5.34 -9.02 -10.92
CA VAL A 150 4.14 -9.55 -10.24
C VAL A 150 3.66 -8.52 -9.23
N ASN A 151 2.39 -8.15 -9.31
CA ASN A 151 1.75 -7.30 -8.30
C ASN A 151 1.28 -8.16 -7.14
N VAL A 152 1.59 -7.72 -5.92
CA VAL A 152 1.15 -8.35 -4.67
C VAL A 152 0.12 -7.46 -4.01
N SER A 153 -1.01 -8.03 -3.61
CA SER A 153 -2.04 -7.39 -2.80
C SER A 153 -2.74 -8.48 -2.01
N ILE A 154 -2.42 -8.60 -0.73
CA ILE A 154 -2.94 -9.63 0.19
C ILE A 154 -3.52 -8.93 1.41
N GLY A 155 -4.76 -9.24 1.76
CA GLY A 155 -5.44 -8.70 2.94
C GLY A 155 -6.56 -7.70 2.63
N GLU A 156 -6.90 -7.52 1.34
CA GLU A 156 -7.93 -6.57 0.92
C GLU A 156 -9.27 -7.21 0.54
N LYS A 157 -9.25 -8.44 0.08
CA LYS A 157 -10.47 -9.18 -0.26
C LYS A 157 -11.04 -9.85 0.99
N GLU A 158 -12.32 -10.11 0.99
CA GLU A 158 -13.03 -10.73 2.11
C GLU A 158 -12.46 -12.12 2.47
N ASP A 159 -11.98 -12.85 1.48
CA ASP A 159 -11.37 -14.18 1.64
C ASP A 159 -9.86 -14.16 1.88
N ASP A 160 -9.22 -12.98 1.79
CA ASP A 160 -7.78 -12.87 2.02
C ASP A 160 -7.46 -13.02 3.52
N PRO A 161 -6.34 -13.66 3.87
CA PRO A 161 -5.80 -13.56 5.22
C PRO A 161 -5.29 -12.15 5.47
N VAL A 162 -5.40 -11.67 6.70
CA VAL A 162 -4.71 -10.46 7.17
C VAL A 162 -3.51 -10.84 8.03
N PHE A 163 -2.58 -9.92 8.16
CA PHE A 163 -1.38 -10.06 8.95
C PHE A 163 -1.44 -9.18 10.20
N VAL A 164 -0.50 -9.37 11.13
CA VAL A 164 -0.46 -8.60 12.36
C VAL A 164 0.96 -8.46 12.87
N ILE A 165 1.26 -7.32 13.48
CA ILE A 165 2.41 -7.15 14.36
C ILE A 165 1.93 -7.42 15.77
N THR A 166 2.49 -8.43 16.41
CA THR A 166 2.06 -8.87 17.75
C THR A 166 2.47 -7.90 18.84
N ASP A 167 1.74 -7.89 19.94
CA ASP A 167 2.10 -7.16 21.15
C ASP A 167 1.86 -8.03 22.40
N LEU A 168 2.45 -7.64 23.50
CA LEU A 168 2.31 -8.38 24.75
C LEU A 168 0.92 -8.18 25.38
N LEU A 169 0.38 -9.25 25.94
CA LEU A 169 -0.78 -9.16 26.82
C LEU A 169 -0.44 -8.32 28.05
N ILE A 170 -1.41 -7.57 28.57
CA ILE A 170 -1.23 -6.66 29.72
C ILE A 170 -0.58 -7.35 30.91
N HIS A 171 -0.88 -8.62 31.17
CA HIS A 171 -0.31 -9.40 32.26
C HIS A 171 1.19 -9.66 32.11
N LEU A 172 1.74 -9.59 30.89
CA LEU A 172 3.15 -9.78 30.56
C LEU A 172 3.86 -8.45 30.27
N ALA A 173 3.12 -7.38 30.14
CA ALA A 173 3.60 -6.09 29.64
C ALA A 173 4.08 -5.12 30.74
N ALA A 174 4.22 -5.53 32.00
CA ALA A 174 4.54 -4.64 33.11
C ALA A 174 5.75 -3.71 32.82
N LYS A 175 6.88 -4.28 32.39
CA LYS A 175 8.08 -3.50 32.03
C LYS A 175 7.88 -2.64 30.77
N GLN A 176 7.06 -3.09 29.81
CA GLN A 176 6.75 -2.33 28.61
C GLN A 176 5.91 -1.09 28.96
N MET A 177 4.94 -1.23 29.86
CA MET A 177 4.06 -0.15 30.30
C MET A 177 4.77 0.97 31.09
N GLU A 178 5.95 0.72 31.63
CA GLU A 178 6.80 1.72 32.28
C GLU A 178 7.57 2.60 31.29
N LYS A 179 7.63 2.19 30.00
CA LYS A 179 8.35 2.93 28.96
C LYS A 179 7.55 4.16 28.48
N LYS A 180 8.27 5.15 27.95
CA LYS A 180 7.63 6.28 27.26
C LYS A 180 6.95 5.79 25.97
N ALA A 181 5.87 6.44 25.55
CA ALA A 181 5.16 6.12 24.32
C ALA A 181 6.07 6.05 23.07
N SER A 182 7.13 6.86 23.02
CA SER A 182 8.12 6.84 21.93
C SER A 182 8.99 5.58 21.87
N THR A 183 9.09 4.84 22.98
CA THR A 183 9.96 3.66 23.14
C THR A 183 9.21 2.40 23.56
N VAL A 184 7.89 2.48 23.77
CA VAL A 184 7.07 1.35 24.21
C VAL A 184 7.07 0.22 23.18
N VAL A 185 7.12 0.57 21.90
CA VAL A 185 7.35 -0.33 20.77
C VAL A 185 8.64 0.12 20.07
N GLU A 186 9.58 -0.78 19.94
CA GLU A 186 10.86 -0.55 19.28
C GLU A 186 10.69 -0.71 17.76
N GLY A 187 11.33 0.17 16.96
CA GLY A 187 11.17 0.15 15.49
C GLY A 187 11.62 -1.15 14.86
N GLU A 188 12.72 -1.72 15.35
CA GLU A 188 13.30 -2.98 14.87
C GLU A 188 12.53 -4.23 15.36
N LYS A 189 11.38 -4.06 16.00
CA LYS A 189 10.50 -5.13 16.47
C LYS A 189 9.09 -5.03 15.87
N LEU A 190 8.96 -4.29 14.77
CA LEU A 190 7.73 -4.20 14.00
C LEU A 190 7.62 -5.34 12.97
N ASP A 191 8.08 -6.55 13.32
CA ASP A 191 8.07 -7.67 12.41
C ASP A 191 6.67 -8.22 12.20
N LEU A 192 6.36 -8.47 10.95
CA LEU A 192 5.04 -8.93 10.53
C LEU A 192 4.92 -10.44 10.72
N LEU A 193 4.01 -10.88 11.58
CA LEU A 193 3.66 -12.29 11.71
C LEU A 193 2.87 -12.75 10.48
N ILE A 194 3.39 -13.76 9.77
CA ILE A 194 2.81 -14.25 8.52
C ILE A 194 2.44 -15.73 8.51
N GLY A 195 2.85 -16.49 9.52
CA GLY A 195 2.51 -17.90 9.61
C GLY A 195 2.88 -18.56 10.92
N SER A 196 2.18 -19.66 11.24
CA SER A 196 2.41 -20.48 12.44
C SER A 196 2.21 -21.96 12.19
N ARG A 197 1.84 -22.35 10.96
CA ARG A 197 1.61 -23.75 10.62
C ARG A 197 2.86 -24.35 9.98
N PRO A 198 3.45 -25.40 10.55
CA PRO A 198 4.58 -26.08 9.92
C PRO A 198 4.17 -26.78 8.62
N ILE A 199 5.13 -26.99 7.74
CA ILE A 199 4.93 -27.84 6.57
C ILE A 199 4.70 -29.31 7.02
N GLU A 200 3.82 -30.01 6.34
CA GLU A 200 3.64 -31.44 6.57
C GLU A 200 4.94 -32.17 6.21
N GLN A 201 5.48 -32.90 7.16
CA GLN A 201 6.70 -33.67 7.00
C GLN A 201 6.40 -35.16 7.09
N ASP A 202 7.06 -35.95 6.26
CA ASP A 202 7.02 -37.39 6.35
C ASP A 202 7.81 -37.81 7.61
N GLU A 203 7.13 -38.46 8.53
CA GLU A 203 7.73 -38.93 9.80
C GLU A 203 8.86 -39.97 9.59
N SER A 204 8.95 -40.55 8.40
CA SER A 204 9.98 -41.52 8.04
C SER A 204 11.31 -40.90 7.62
N LEU A 205 11.39 -39.59 7.39
CA LEU A 205 12.61 -38.90 7.01
C LEU A 205 13.58 -38.75 8.19
N GLU A 206 14.84 -39.08 7.98
CA GLU A 206 15.90 -38.97 8.99
C GLU A 206 16.25 -37.52 9.33
N GLU A 207 16.13 -36.61 8.34
CA GLU A 207 16.31 -35.16 8.53
C GLU A 207 14.98 -34.44 8.39
N LYS A 208 14.54 -33.79 9.47
CA LYS A 208 13.36 -32.92 9.47
C LYS A 208 13.78 -31.48 9.17
N GLU A 209 12.93 -30.77 8.43
CA GLU A 209 13.09 -29.34 8.21
C GLU A 209 13.09 -28.59 9.56
N LYS A 210 14.17 -27.86 9.84
CA LYS A 210 14.34 -27.15 11.12
C LYS A 210 13.45 -25.91 11.20
N GLU A 211 13.24 -25.23 10.05
CA GLU A 211 12.39 -24.04 9.91
C GLU A 211 11.09 -24.43 9.18
N ALA A 212 10.32 -25.33 9.78
CA ALA A 212 9.16 -25.94 9.14
C ALA A 212 8.01 -24.96 8.84
N VAL A 213 7.85 -23.93 9.66
CA VAL A 213 6.84 -22.88 9.43
C VAL A 213 7.29 -21.96 8.30
N LYS A 214 8.55 -21.53 8.28
CA LYS A 214 9.14 -20.78 7.18
C LYS A 214 9.00 -21.53 5.86
N ALA A 215 9.32 -22.83 5.84
CA ALA A 215 9.20 -23.68 4.66
C ALA A 215 7.76 -23.74 4.14
N ASN A 216 6.77 -23.81 5.02
CA ASN A 216 5.36 -23.79 4.63
C ASN A 216 4.95 -22.44 4.04
N VAL A 217 5.39 -21.33 4.63
CA VAL A 217 5.13 -19.98 4.11
C VAL A 217 5.75 -19.83 2.72
N MET A 218 7.00 -20.28 2.51
CA MET A 218 7.63 -20.26 1.18
C MET A 218 6.88 -21.09 0.16
N LYS A 219 6.38 -22.26 0.57
CA LYS A 219 5.52 -23.09 -0.30
C LYS A 219 4.27 -22.33 -0.74
N LEU A 220 3.59 -21.65 0.18
CA LEU A 220 2.40 -20.86 -0.12
C LEU A 220 2.72 -19.65 -1.02
N LEU A 221 3.80 -18.94 -0.76
CA LEU A 221 4.24 -17.83 -1.61
C LEU A 221 4.58 -18.29 -3.03
N LYS A 222 5.20 -19.46 -3.17
CA LYS A 222 5.45 -20.07 -4.47
C LYS A 222 4.17 -20.49 -5.19
N GLU A 223 3.22 -21.09 -4.46
CA GLU A 223 1.96 -21.58 -5.02
C GLU A 223 1.05 -20.43 -5.50
N TYR A 224 0.92 -19.36 -4.71
CA TYR A 224 -0.01 -18.27 -5.01
C TYR A 224 0.59 -17.14 -5.82
N TYR A 225 1.91 -16.88 -5.67
CA TYR A 225 2.58 -15.73 -6.30
C TYR A 225 3.78 -16.15 -7.15
N GLU A 226 4.01 -17.46 -7.32
CA GLU A 226 5.18 -18.00 -8.01
C GLU A 226 6.50 -17.40 -7.50
N MET A 227 6.57 -17.06 -6.22
CA MET A 227 7.68 -16.36 -5.58
C MET A 227 8.66 -17.35 -4.98
N GLU A 228 9.94 -17.14 -5.25
CA GLU A 228 11.06 -17.83 -4.59
C GLU A 228 11.69 -16.90 -3.52
N GLU A 229 12.46 -17.46 -2.58
CA GLU A 229 13.08 -16.67 -1.51
C GLU A 229 14.02 -15.58 -2.06
N GLU A 230 14.72 -15.84 -3.16
CA GLU A 230 15.59 -14.86 -3.83
C GLU A 230 14.83 -13.65 -4.40
N ASP A 231 13.55 -13.80 -4.70
CA ASP A 231 12.74 -12.73 -5.28
C ASP A 231 12.48 -11.59 -4.28
N PHE A 232 12.65 -11.82 -2.98
CA PHE A 232 12.62 -10.76 -1.98
C PHE A 232 13.71 -9.70 -2.21
N LEU A 233 14.84 -10.05 -2.82
CA LEU A 233 15.91 -9.10 -3.12
C LEU A 233 15.51 -8.03 -4.13
N SER A 234 14.57 -8.35 -5.01
CA SER A 234 14.04 -7.47 -6.06
C SER A 234 12.55 -7.12 -5.83
N ALA A 235 12.01 -7.46 -4.68
CA ALA A 235 10.67 -7.09 -4.29
C ALA A 235 10.65 -5.72 -3.62
N GLU A 236 9.58 -5.00 -3.83
CA GLU A 236 9.21 -3.83 -3.05
C GLU A 236 7.85 -4.10 -2.44
N LEU A 237 7.87 -4.54 -1.18
CA LEU A 237 6.68 -4.94 -0.43
C LEU A 237 6.45 -3.98 0.73
N GLU A 238 5.24 -3.50 0.81
CA GLU A 238 4.78 -2.47 1.73
C GLU A 238 3.62 -3.02 2.58
N ILE A 239 3.71 -2.81 3.89
CA ILE A 239 2.71 -3.23 4.86
C ILE A 239 1.86 -2.01 5.20
N VAL A 240 0.57 -2.14 5.00
CA VAL A 240 -0.42 -1.07 5.18
C VAL A 240 -1.60 -1.57 6.01
N PRO A 241 -2.40 -0.69 6.64
CA PRO A 241 -3.63 -1.12 7.30
C PRO A 241 -4.59 -1.80 6.33
N ALA A 242 -5.05 -3.00 6.70
CA ALA A 242 -6.04 -3.76 5.93
C ALA A 242 -7.45 -3.18 6.07
N GLY A 243 -8.27 -3.40 5.06
CA GLY A 243 -9.68 -3.04 5.07
C GLY A 243 -10.00 -1.75 4.35
N LYS A 244 -11.28 -1.39 4.37
CA LYS A 244 -11.84 -0.31 3.57
C LYS A 244 -12.13 0.93 4.41
N ALA A 245 -12.02 2.09 3.79
CA ALA A 245 -12.45 3.36 4.34
C ALA A 245 -13.96 3.35 4.66
N ARG A 246 -14.34 3.95 5.76
CA ARG A 246 -15.73 3.97 6.25
C ARG A 246 -16.13 5.36 6.67
N ASP A 247 -17.45 5.60 6.62
CA ASP A 247 -18.02 6.77 7.25
C ASP A 247 -17.79 6.71 8.77
N CYS A 248 -17.34 7.82 9.35
CA CYS A 248 -17.10 7.98 10.77
C CYS A 248 -18.04 9.01 11.37
N GLY A 249 -18.52 8.72 12.59
CA GLY A 249 -19.56 9.51 13.27
C GLY A 249 -20.97 9.06 12.91
N LEU A 250 -21.93 9.30 13.84
CA LEU A 250 -23.33 8.98 13.60
C LEU A 250 -23.94 9.78 12.45
N ASP A 251 -23.44 10.98 12.23
CA ASP A 251 -23.83 11.89 11.15
C ASP A 251 -23.09 11.63 9.82
N ARG A 252 -22.12 10.69 9.83
CA ARG A 252 -21.30 10.32 8.66
C ARG A 252 -20.54 11.51 8.06
N SER A 253 -20.11 12.46 8.89
CA SER A 253 -19.44 13.69 8.45
C SER A 253 -17.93 13.53 8.20
N MET A 254 -17.35 12.40 8.57
CA MET A 254 -15.93 12.10 8.45
C MET A 254 -15.72 10.76 7.76
N VAL A 255 -14.51 10.52 7.29
CA VAL A 255 -14.05 9.23 6.72
C VAL A 255 -12.89 8.70 7.57
N LEU A 256 -12.93 7.42 7.87
CA LEU A 256 -11.89 6.67 8.57
C LEU A 256 -11.47 5.47 7.73
#